data_96939bfd69546215fcbe3b432f38f4c8
#
_entry.id   96939bfd69546215fcbe3b432f38f4c8
#
_cell.length_a   1.000
_cell.length_b   1.000
_cell.length_c   1.000
_cell.angle_alpha   90.00
_cell.angle_beta   90.00
_cell.angle_gamma   90.00
#
_symmetry.space_group_name_H-M   'P 1'
#
loop_
_entity.id
_entity.type
_entity.pdbx_description
1 polymer ?
#
loop_
_entity_poly.entity_id
_entity_poly.type
_entity_poly.pdbx_seq_one_letter_code
_entity_poly.pdbx_strand_id
1 'polypeptide(L)'
;MPASTAPLKLAAAACVLLFGGLGIYLAPLQPSVVALQFTFTPEAFAQVLQAWGPEGVQRFRTHLPVDGFLLLSYGAAGYLAVARTRFFEPLATWLPLRWLALLLPMAAVCDAGENLLHWELTGSDALAAPAVTAWYLAAGLCAAFKWVGIGVF
;
A
#
# COMPACT_ATOMS: atom_id res chain seq x y z
N MET A 1 -15.83 -31.53 1.28
CA MET A 1 -16.68 -30.36 1.47
C MET A 1 -16.01 -29.18 0.79
N PRO A 2 -16.68 -28.34 0.01
CA PRO A 2 -16.07 -27.14 -0.53
C PRO A 2 -15.65 -26.20 0.62
N ALA A 3 -14.45 -25.63 0.50
CA ALA A 3 -13.93 -24.71 1.51
C ALA A 3 -14.83 -23.46 1.57
N SER A 4 -15.16 -23.00 2.79
CA SER A 4 -16.01 -21.81 2.97
C SER A 4 -15.37 -20.58 2.32
N THR A 5 -16.15 -19.82 1.55
CA THR A 5 -15.74 -18.53 0.97
C THR A 5 -16.00 -17.34 1.90
N ALA A 6 -16.55 -17.55 3.09
CA ALA A 6 -16.85 -16.48 4.05
C ALA A 6 -15.62 -15.63 4.42
N PRO A 7 -14.42 -16.20 4.70
CA PRO A 7 -13.24 -15.39 4.96
C PRO A 7 -12.82 -14.49 3.79
N LEU A 8 -12.95 -14.98 2.54
CA LEU A 8 -12.68 -14.18 1.35
C LEU A 8 -13.63 -12.98 1.25
N LYS A 9 -14.93 -13.23 1.43
CA LYS A 9 -15.93 -12.16 1.38
C LYS A 9 -15.69 -11.10 2.45
N LEU A 10 -15.33 -11.52 3.66
CA LEU A 10 -15.00 -10.60 4.75
C LEU A 10 -13.76 -9.76 4.43
N ALA A 11 -12.67 -10.38 3.99
CA ALA A 11 -11.45 -9.67 3.62
C ALA A 11 -11.67 -8.71 2.45
N ALA A 12 -12.40 -9.12 1.42
CA ALA A 12 -12.74 -8.27 0.28
C ALA A 12 -13.63 -7.08 0.70
N ALA A 13 -14.64 -7.30 1.54
CA ALA A 13 -15.49 -6.23 2.05
C ALA A 13 -14.68 -5.22 2.89
N ALA A 14 -13.81 -5.71 3.78
CA ALA A 14 -12.90 -4.86 4.56
C ALA A 14 -11.99 -4.04 3.65
N CYS A 15 -11.41 -4.67 2.62
CA CYS A 15 -10.58 -3.99 1.63
C CYS A 15 -11.32 -2.84 0.94
N VAL A 16 -12.53 -3.09 0.42
CA VAL A 16 -13.33 -2.07 -0.28
C VAL A 16 -13.70 -0.91 0.65
N LEU A 17 -14.13 -1.20 1.88
CA LEU A 17 -14.50 -0.18 2.85
C LEU A 17 -13.30 0.68 3.28
N LEU A 18 -12.17 0.04 3.58
CA LEU A 18 -10.96 0.74 3.99
C LEU A 18 -10.37 1.57 2.84
N PHE A 19 -10.27 0.99 1.64
CA PHE A 19 -9.77 1.70 0.46
C PHE A 19 -10.64 2.91 0.11
N GLY A 20 -11.96 2.74 0.07
CA GLY A 20 -12.90 3.83 -0.18
C GLY A 20 -12.86 4.90 0.91
N GLY A 21 -12.86 4.49 2.18
CA GLY A 21 -12.78 5.39 3.33
C GLY A 21 -11.49 6.20 3.37
N LEU A 22 -10.34 5.55 3.17
CA LEU A 22 -9.04 6.22 3.10
C LEU A 22 -8.95 7.12 1.87
N GLY A 23 -9.48 6.69 0.73
CA GLY A 23 -9.54 7.52 -0.49
C GLY A 23 -10.28 8.84 -0.25
N ILE A 24 -11.45 8.78 0.39
CA ILE A 24 -12.22 9.97 0.76
C ILE A 24 -11.46 10.83 1.79
N TYR A 25 -10.88 10.20 2.82
CA TYR A 25 -10.13 10.89 3.87
C TYR A 25 -8.93 11.66 3.32
N LEU A 26 -8.22 11.06 2.35
CA LEU A 26 -7.00 11.62 1.75
C LEU A 26 -7.25 12.51 0.52
N ALA A 27 -8.47 12.54 -0.01
CA ALA A 27 -8.83 13.31 -1.20
C ALA A 27 -8.44 14.81 -1.15
N PRO A 28 -8.47 15.50 0.03
CA PRO A 28 -8.05 16.89 0.10
C PRO A 28 -6.56 17.14 -0.11
N LEU A 29 -5.70 16.09 -0.05
CA LEU A 29 -4.25 16.25 -0.22
C LEU A 29 -3.91 16.48 -1.70
N GLN A 30 -3.26 17.63 -1.98
CA GLN A 30 -2.78 17.98 -3.31
C GLN A 30 -1.32 18.48 -3.22
N PRO A 31 -0.37 17.83 -3.92
CA PRO A 31 -0.51 16.62 -4.77
C PRO A 31 -1.06 15.42 -4.02
N SER A 32 -1.60 14.41 -4.75
CA SER A 32 -2.16 13.22 -4.12
C SER A 32 -1.11 12.39 -3.36
N VAL A 33 -1.57 11.51 -2.46
CA VAL A 33 -0.67 10.56 -1.76
C VAL A 33 0.11 9.71 -2.74
N VAL A 34 -0.50 9.30 -3.87
CA VAL A 34 0.20 8.55 -4.91
C VAL A 34 1.38 9.34 -5.48
N ALA A 35 1.28 10.67 -5.60
CA ALA A 35 2.40 11.50 -6.03
C ALA A 35 3.56 11.47 -5.02
N LEU A 36 3.29 11.44 -3.70
CA LEU A 36 4.32 11.27 -2.68
C LEU A 36 5.00 9.91 -2.80
N GLN A 37 4.23 8.84 -2.99
CA GLN A 37 4.73 7.46 -3.07
C GLN A 37 5.76 7.27 -4.19
N PHE A 38 5.65 8.04 -5.28
CA PHE A 38 6.60 8.00 -6.40
C PHE A 38 7.67 9.10 -6.33
N THR A 39 7.95 9.65 -5.16
CA THR A 39 9.13 10.49 -4.94
C THR A 39 10.33 9.63 -4.56
N PHE A 40 11.45 9.80 -5.27
CA PHE A 40 12.67 9.00 -5.07
C PHE A 40 13.82 9.83 -4.50
N THR A 41 13.61 11.13 -4.29
CA THR A 41 14.63 12.05 -3.79
C THR A 41 14.10 12.89 -2.63
N PRO A 42 14.99 13.35 -1.73
CA PRO A 42 14.61 14.25 -0.63
C PRO A 42 13.89 15.52 -1.10
N GLU A 43 14.35 16.10 -2.22
CA GLU A 43 13.83 17.36 -2.73
C GLU A 43 12.40 17.19 -3.25
N ALA A 44 12.13 16.12 -4.04
CA ALA A 44 10.80 15.83 -4.57
C ALA A 44 9.81 15.52 -3.41
N PHE A 45 10.26 14.77 -2.41
CA PHE A 45 9.47 14.46 -1.22
C PHE A 45 9.12 15.73 -0.43
N ALA A 46 10.13 16.58 -0.16
CA ALA A 46 9.95 17.84 0.55
C ALA A 46 8.97 18.79 -0.16
N GLN A 47 9.01 18.86 -1.50
CA GLN A 47 8.05 19.66 -2.28
C GLN A 47 6.61 19.23 -2.05
N VAL A 48 6.33 17.94 -1.99
CA VAL A 48 4.98 17.44 -1.69
C VAL A 48 4.56 17.81 -0.28
N LEU A 49 5.44 17.61 0.73
CA LEU A 49 5.13 17.96 2.12
C LEU A 49 4.90 19.47 2.29
N GLN A 50 5.68 20.32 1.60
CA GLN A 50 5.48 21.78 1.61
C GLN A 50 4.12 22.16 1.03
N ALA A 51 3.71 21.53 -0.07
CA ALA A 51 2.40 21.76 -0.67
C ALA A 51 1.24 21.36 0.26
N TRP A 52 1.40 20.29 1.03
CA TRP A 52 0.40 19.82 1.99
C TRP A 52 0.32 20.68 3.24
N GLY A 53 1.41 21.31 3.65
CA GLY A 53 1.54 22.01 4.91
C GLY A 53 1.41 21.11 6.14
N PRO A 54 1.50 21.67 7.37
CA PRO A 54 1.49 20.87 8.60
C PRO A 54 0.23 20.03 8.78
N GLU A 55 -0.93 20.57 8.44
CA GLU A 55 -2.22 19.86 8.55
C GLU A 55 -2.32 18.68 7.59
N GLY A 56 -1.85 18.86 6.36
CA GLY A 56 -1.83 17.77 5.37
C GLY A 56 -0.86 16.65 5.76
N VAL A 57 0.33 17.00 6.26
CA VAL A 57 1.29 16.03 6.80
C VAL A 57 0.70 15.26 7.98
N GLN A 58 0.02 15.95 8.91
CA GLN A 58 -0.64 15.30 10.03
C GLN A 58 -1.75 14.36 9.56
N ARG A 59 -2.58 14.78 8.60
CA ARG A 59 -3.61 13.93 7.96
C ARG A 59 -2.99 12.69 7.33
N PHE A 60 -1.90 12.84 6.60
CA PHE A 60 -1.15 11.72 6.03
C PHE A 60 -0.63 10.78 7.11
N ARG A 61 0.01 11.28 8.16
CA ARG A 61 0.50 10.43 9.26
C ARG A 61 -0.62 9.66 9.97
N THR A 62 -1.77 10.31 10.17
CA THR A 62 -2.93 9.69 10.85
C THR A 62 -3.51 8.51 10.05
N HIS A 63 -3.38 8.49 8.72
CA HIS A 63 -3.90 7.37 7.93
C HIS A 63 -3.01 6.12 7.98
N LEU A 64 -1.70 6.24 8.17
CA LEU A 64 -0.75 5.12 8.08
C LEU A 64 -1.10 3.92 8.98
N PRO A 65 -1.51 4.09 10.25
CA PRO A 65 -1.96 2.96 11.06
C PRO A 65 -3.24 2.29 10.52
N VAL A 66 -4.16 3.08 9.95
CA VAL A 66 -5.41 2.55 9.37
C VAL A 66 -5.12 1.81 8.06
N ASP A 67 -4.19 2.31 7.28
CA ASP A 67 -3.70 1.67 6.07
C ASP A 67 -3.09 0.29 6.37
N GLY A 68 -2.49 0.11 7.55
CA GLY A 68 -2.04 -1.20 8.04
C GLY A 68 -3.15 -2.28 8.03
N PHE A 69 -4.41 -1.92 8.29
CA PHE A 69 -5.53 -2.85 8.14
C PHE A 69 -5.94 -3.05 6.68
N LEU A 70 -5.80 -2.03 5.84
CA LEU A 70 -6.05 -2.15 4.40
C LEU A 70 -5.10 -3.15 3.76
N LEU A 71 -3.79 -3.04 4.01
CA LEU A 71 -2.82 -3.97 3.42
C LEU A 71 -3.01 -5.42 3.91
N LEU A 72 -3.37 -5.64 5.16
CA LEU A 72 -3.75 -6.98 5.64
C LEU A 72 -5.00 -7.50 4.93
N SER A 73 -5.99 -6.64 4.69
CA SER A 73 -7.25 -7.05 4.05
C SER A 73 -7.07 -7.40 2.58
N TYR A 74 -6.34 -6.60 1.78
CA TYR A 74 -6.13 -6.92 0.37
C TYR A 74 -5.15 -8.08 0.19
N GLY A 75 -4.12 -8.18 1.02
CA GLY A 75 -3.20 -9.32 1.01
C GLY A 75 -3.93 -10.63 1.29
N ALA A 76 -4.78 -10.65 2.34
CA ALA A 76 -5.60 -11.81 2.68
C ALA A 76 -6.64 -12.11 1.58
N ALA A 77 -7.31 -11.08 1.04
CA ALA A 77 -8.31 -11.26 -0.03
C ALA A 77 -7.69 -11.89 -1.27
N GLY A 78 -6.52 -11.41 -1.71
CA GLY A 78 -5.81 -11.96 -2.87
C GLY A 78 -5.40 -13.41 -2.67
N TYR A 79 -4.76 -13.71 -1.53
CA TYR A 79 -4.41 -15.09 -1.20
C TYR A 79 -5.63 -16.02 -1.19
N LEU A 80 -6.71 -15.62 -0.51
CA LEU A 80 -7.93 -16.41 -0.39
C LEU A 80 -8.67 -16.53 -1.73
N ALA A 81 -8.62 -15.52 -2.60
CA ALA A 81 -9.20 -15.58 -3.92
C ALA A 81 -8.59 -16.71 -4.75
N VAL A 82 -7.28 -16.81 -4.77
CA VAL A 82 -6.58 -17.90 -5.48
C VAL A 82 -6.77 -19.25 -4.77
N ALA A 83 -6.66 -19.28 -3.42
CA ALA A 83 -6.70 -20.52 -2.66
C ALA A 83 -8.11 -21.13 -2.51
N ARG A 84 -9.18 -20.32 -2.61
CA ARG A 84 -10.57 -20.76 -2.32
C ARG A 84 -11.50 -20.70 -3.52
N THR A 85 -11.03 -20.20 -4.68
CA THR A 85 -11.84 -20.13 -5.91
C THR A 85 -11.14 -20.83 -7.06
N ARG A 86 -11.90 -21.15 -8.11
CA ARG A 86 -11.34 -21.69 -9.36
C ARG A 86 -11.16 -20.60 -10.43
N PHE A 87 -11.41 -19.35 -10.08
CA PHE A 87 -11.34 -18.23 -11.02
C PHE A 87 -9.99 -18.11 -11.73
N PHE A 88 -8.92 -18.41 -11.00
CA PHE A 88 -7.55 -18.30 -11.50
C PHE A 88 -6.99 -19.59 -12.14
N GLU A 89 -7.75 -20.70 -12.15
CA GLU A 89 -7.29 -21.98 -12.76
C GLU A 89 -6.83 -21.83 -14.22
N PRO A 90 -7.49 -21.02 -15.09
CA PRO A 90 -7.03 -20.84 -16.46
C PRO A 90 -5.63 -20.22 -16.59
N LEU A 91 -5.23 -19.42 -15.59
CA LEU A 91 -3.89 -18.80 -15.56
C LEU A 91 -2.79 -19.76 -15.14
N ALA A 92 -3.13 -20.94 -14.57
CA ALA A 92 -2.17 -21.92 -14.10
C ALA A 92 -1.25 -22.47 -15.20
N THR A 93 -1.64 -22.35 -16.46
CA THR A 93 -0.82 -22.72 -17.62
C THR A 93 0.34 -21.76 -17.86
N TRP A 94 0.22 -20.51 -17.43
CA TRP A 94 1.20 -19.43 -17.64
C TRP A 94 1.99 -19.12 -16.36
N LEU A 95 1.32 -19.17 -15.21
CA LEU A 95 1.91 -18.83 -13.92
C LEU A 95 1.43 -19.83 -12.85
N PRO A 96 2.35 -20.50 -12.14
CA PRO A 96 1.96 -21.39 -11.05
C PRO A 96 1.09 -20.65 -10.02
N LEU A 97 -0.08 -21.21 -9.67
CA LEU A 97 -1.05 -20.58 -8.76
C LEU A 97 -0.46 -20.17 -7.41
N ARG A 98 0.58 -20.86 -6.93
CA ARG A 98 1.29 -20.48 -5.71
C ARG A 98 1.93 -19.10 -5.79
N TRP A 99 2.46 -18.70 -6.96
CA TRP A 99 3.05 -17.37 -7.15
C TRP A 99 1.97 -16.32 -7.27
N LEU A 100 0.89 -16.63 -7.99
CA LEU A 100 -0.27 -15.75 -8.08
C LEU A 100 -0.88 -15.50 -6.69
N ALA A 101 -1.01 -16.55 -5.85
CA ALA A 101 -1.51 -16.44 -4.49
C ALA A 101 -0.63 -15.54 -3.59
N LEU A 102 0.67 -15.41 -3.89
CA LEU A 102 1.60 -14.59 -3.12
C LEU A 102 1.70 -13.15 -3.62
N LEU A 103 1.18 -12.80 -4.81
CA LEU A 103 1.34 -11.46 -5.37
C LEU A 103 0.81 -10.36 -4.44
N LEU A 104 -0.46 -10.42 -4.04
CA LEU A 104 -1.02 -9.40 -3.13
C LEU A 104 -0.46 -9.45 -1.71
N PRO A 105 -0.17 -10.61 -1.09
CA PRO A 105 0.61 -10.64 0.14
C PRO A 105 1.98 -9.98 0.04
N MET A 106 2.71 -10.19 -1.05
CA MET A 106 4.01 -9.52 -1.26
C MET A 106 3.86 -8.02 -1.51
N ALA A 107 2.84 -7.61 -2.27
CA ALA A 107 2.50 -6.20 -2.42
C ALA A 107 2.18 -5.56 -1.06
N ALA A 108 1.46 -6.26 -0.17
CA ALA A 108 1.17 -5.80 1.18
C ALA A 108 2.43 -5.66 2.06
N VAL A 109 3.42 -6.55 1.89
CA VAL A 109 4.72 -6.42 2.58
C VAL A 109 5.48 -5.20 2.08
N CYS A 110 5.51 -4.94 0.77
CA CYS A 110 6.12 -3.73 0.21
C CYS A 110 5.43 -2.47 0.72
N ASP A 111 4.09 -2.47 0.76
CA ASP A 111 3.28 -1.38 1.30
C ASP A 111 3.57 -1.11 2.78
N ALA A 112 3.70 -2.16 3.59
CA ALA A 112 4.11 -2.03 4.99
C ALA A 112 5.49 -1.38 5.13
N GLY A 113 6.45 -1.79 4.30
CA GLY A 113 7.79 -1.19 4.25
C GLY A 113 7.76 0.28 3.85
N GLU A 114 6.97 0.63 2.84
CA GLU A 114 6.71 2.00 2.41
C GLU A 114 6.13 2.83 3.56
N ASN A 115 5.08 2.34 4.21
CA ASN A 115 4.41 3.04 5.31
C ASN A 115 5.34 3.30 6.50
N LEU A 116 6.20 2.34 6.85
CA LEU A 116 7.21 2.52 7.90
C LEU A 116 8.22 3.61 7.52
N LEU A 117 8.73 3.58 6.28
CA LEU A 117 9.65 4.60 5.79
C LEU A 117 8.98 5.99 5.76
N HIS A 118 7.74 6.08 5.29
CA HIS A 118 6.99 7.34 5.28
C HIS A 118 6.70 7.84 6.71
N TRP A 119 6.42 6.96 7.66
CA TRP A 119 6.26 7.34 9.06
C TRP A 119 7.50 8.04 9.61
N GLU A 120 8.69 7.48 9.35
CA GLU A 120 9.98 8.06 9.74
C GLU A 120 10.27 9.35 8.97
N LEU A 121 10.12 9.34 7.63
CA LEU A 121 10.42 10.48 6.76
C LEU A 121 9.52 11.70 6.96
N THR A 122 8.35 11.53 7.58
CA THR A 122 7.43 12.63 7.91
C THR A 122 7.45 13.01 9.39
N GLY A 123 8.30 12.39 10.20
CA GLY A 123 8.47 12.71 11.62
C GLY A 123 9.17 14.07 11.83
N SER A 124 8.97 14.66 13.01
CA SER A 124 9.59 15.94 13.38
C SER A 124 11.11 15.89 13.33
N ASP A 125 11.72 14.77 13.68
CA ASP A 125 13.17 14.59 13.73
C ASP A 125 13.77 14.43 12.33
N ALA A 126 13.02 13.88 11.39
CA ALA A 126 13.45 13.76 9.99
C ALA A 126 13.54 15.12 9.28
N LEU A 127 12.76 16.10 9.71
CA LEU A 127 12.85 17.48 9.21
C LEU A 127 14.06 18.24 9.78
N ALA A 128 14.59 17.81 10.92
CA ALA A 128 15.74 18.41 11.59
C ALA A 128 17.09 17.78 11.14
N ALA A 129 17.09 16.50 10.77
CA ALA A 129 18.26 15.79 10.25
C ALA A 129 17.88 15.12 8.91
N PRO A 130 18.46 15.54 7.78
CA PRO A 130 18.09 14.96 6.48
C PRO A 130 18.35 13.45 6.52
N ALA A 131 17.26 12.69 6.35
CA ALA A 131 17.35 11.25 6.19
C ALA A 131 18.24 10.91 4.99
N VAL A 132 18.96 9.82 5.08
CA VAL A 132 19.82 9.35 4.00
C VAL A 132 18.99 9.18 2.73
N THR A 133 19.47 9.68 1.60
CA THR A 133 18.80 9.58 0.28
C THR A 133 18.29 8.17 -0.03
N ALA A 134 18.97 7.14 0.48
CA ALA A 134 18.58 5.74 0.34
C ALA A 134 17.18 5.43 0.89
N TRP A 135 16.70 6.15 1.91
CA TRP A 135 15.37 5.91 2.49
C TRP A 135 14.24 6.37 1.57
N TYR A 136 14.42 7.51 0.89
CA TYR A 136 13.47 8.01 -0.12
C TYR A 136 13.41 7.07 -1.33
N LEU A 137 14.57 6.60 -1.79
CA LEU A 137 14.65 5.60 -2.85
C LEU A 137 13.97 4.30 -2.44
N ALA A 138 14.22 3.80 -1.24
CA ALA A 138 13.61 2.57 -0.73
C ALA A 138 12.08 2.70 -0.63
N ALA A 139 11.55 3.83 -0.12
CA ALA A 139 10.11 4.07 -0.06
C ALA A 139 9.48 4.05 -1.46
N GLY A 140 10.05 4.79 -2.41
CA GLY A 140 9.57 4.82 -3.79
C GLY A 140 9.65 3.46 -4.49
N LEU A 141 10.70 2.65 -4.24
CA LEU A 141 10.78 1.29 -4.77
C LEU A 141 9.72 0.37 -4.15
N CYS A 142 9.51 0.44 -2.83
CA CYS A 142 8.42 -0.30 -2.19
C CYS A 142 7.07 0.04 -2.80
N ALA A 143 6.79 1.34 -3.01
CA ALA A 143 5.58 1.79 -3.70
C ALA A 143 5.47 1.21 -5.12
N ALA A 144 6.54 1.28 -5.91
CA ALA A 144 6.57 0.76 -7.27
C ALA A 144 6.27 -0.76 -7.29
N PHE A 145 6.91 -1.55 -6.45
CA PHE A 145 6.66 -2.99 -6.34
C PHE A 145 5.24 -3.31 -5.89
N LYS A 146 4.71 -2.57 -4.92
CA LYS A 146 3.31 -2.67 -4.49
C LYS A 146 2.36 -2.48 -5.67
N TRP A 147 2.48 -1.36 -6.38
CA TRP A 147 1.57 -1.03 -7.48
C TRP A 147 1.68 -2.00 -8.66
N VAL A 148 2.90 -2.49 -8.96
CA VAL A 148 3.09 -3.57 -9.94
C VAL A 148 2.38 -4.85 -9.48
N GLY A 149 2.53 -5.25 -8.22
CA GLY A 149 1.89 -6.44 -7.67
C GLY A 149 0.35 -6.35 -7.71
N ILE A 150 -0.21 -5.18 -7.38
CA ILE A 150 -1.66 -4.92 -7.45
C ILE A 150 -2.15 -4.92 -8.91
N GLY A 151 -1.39 -4.30 -9.82
CA GLY A 151 -1.79 -4.17 -11.23
C GLY A 151 -1.68 -5.47 -12.04
N VAL A 152 -0.84 -6.42 -11.59
CA VAL A 152 -0.67 -7.73 -12.23
C VAL A 152 -1.70 -8.74 -11.72
N PHE A 153 -2.21 -8.59 -10.49
CA PHE A 153 -3.21 -9.48 -9.90
C PHE A 153 -4.60 -9.24 -10.48
#